data_4319c24e79d948b621d1298019fd66a8
#
_entry.id   4319c24e79d948b621d1298019fd66a8
#
_cell.length_a   1.000
_cell.length_b   1.000
_cell.length_c   1.000
_cell.angle_alpha   90.00
_cell.angle_beta   90.00
_cell.angle_gamma   90.00
#
_symmetry.space_group_name_H-M   'P 1'
#
loop_
_entity.id
_entity.type
_entity.pdbx_description
1 polymer ?
#
loop_
_entity_poly.entity_id
_entity_poly.type
_entity_poly.pdbx_seq_one_letter_code
_entity_poly.pdbx_strand_id
1 'polypeptide(L)'
;GISGMLYQLEASPNVYYILEGIGISSSEFNPTTNTIKWFSRVGLITDNLYEMSPVEILNHEVDHALRHDTNPIQQRIDGQTNDPNYDNQEEKRVIMGSEQETARKLGKLNTTEVTRNNHNGSLYETTSPTTTEDKWSCTPSNY
;
A
#
# COMPACT_ATOMS: atom_id res chain seq x y z
N GLY A 1 6.10 -1.91 -11.12
CA GLY A 1 5.30 -0.79 -10.68
C GLY A 1 3.83 -1.16 -10.52
N ILE A 2 3.02 -0.21 -10.09
CA ILE A 2 1.58 -0.43 -9.87
C ILE A 2 0.86 -0.91 -11.13
N SER A 3 1.20 -0.33 -12.28
CA SER A 3 0.61 -0.72 -13.56
C SER A 3 0.92 -2.17 -13.93
N GLY A 4 2.10 -2.67 -13.60
CA GLY A 4 2.49 -4.06 -13.88
C GLY A 4 1.67 -5.08 -13.09
N MET A 5 1.50 -4.85 -11.79
CA MET A 5 0.73 -5.76 -10.92
C MET A 5 -0.79 -5.67 -11.23
N LEU A 6 -1.32 -4.48 -11.44
CA LEU A 6 -2.72 -4.31 -11.88
C LEU A 6 -2.98 -5.03 -13.19
N TYR A 7 -2.08 -4.90 -14.15
CA TYR A 7 -2.19 -5.58 -15.43
C TYR A 7 -2.21 -7.11 -15.28
N GLN A 8 -1.37 -7.66 -14.41
CA GLN A 8 -1.37 -9.09 -14.10
C GLN A 8 -2.70 -9.51 -13.45
N LEU A 9 -3.22 -8.70 -12.53
CA LEU A 9 -4.48 -8.99 -11.86
C LEU A 9 -5.67 -8.93 -12.83
N GLU A 10 -5.68 -7.96 -13.76
CA GLU A 10 -6.68 -7.86 -14.81
C GLU A 10 -6.69 -9.07 -15.75
N ALA A 11 -5.54 -9.70 -15.96
CA ALA A 11 -5.40 -10.90 -16.79
C ALA A 11 -5.88 -12.18 -16.10
N SER A 12 -6.18 -12.13 -14.80
CA SER A 12 -6.70 -13.27 -14.04
C SER A 12 -8.11 -13.67 -14.52
N PRO A 13 -8.45 -14.96 -14.51
CA PRO A 13 -9.83 -15.41 -14.72
C PRO A 13 -10.76 -15.07 -13.56
N ASN A 14 -10.22 -14.69 -12.39
CA ASN A 14 -10.98 -14.28 -11.23
C ASN A 14 -11.31 -12.79 -11.28
N VAL A 15 -12.42 -12.40 -10.66
CA VAL A 15 -12.87 -11.01 -10.61
C VAL A 15 -12.43 -10.38 -9.29
N TYR A 16 -11.83 -9.19 -9.39
CA TYR A 16 -11.40 -8.36 -8.26
C TYR A 16 -12.09 -7.00 -8.32
N TYR A 17 -12.36 -6.44 -7.16
CA TYR A 17 -13.03 -5.15 -7.04
C TYR A 17 -12.12 -4.15 -6.33
N ILE A 18 -12.09 -2.92 -6.80
CA ILE A 18 -11.50 -1.79 -6.09
C ILE A 18 -12.65 -0.84 -5.75
N LEU A 19 -12.94 -0.69 -4.47
CA LEU A 19 -14.03 0.17 -3.98
C LEU A 19 -13.44 1.35 -3.22
N GLU A 20 -13.99 2.52 -3.48
CA GLU A 20 -13.63 3.74 -2.78
C GLU A 20 -14.12 3.69 -1.34
N GLY A 21 -13.19 3.90 -0.39
CA GLY A 21 -13.52 4.07 1.03
C GLY A 21 -13.97 5.50 1.35
N ILE A 22 -14.76 5.64 2.40
CA ILE A 22 -15.26 6.93 2.89
C ILE A 22 -14.56 7.27 4.22
N GLY A 23 -14.02 8.47 4.32
CA GLY A 23 -13.32 8.95 5.51
C GLY A 23 -11.82 8.67 5.49
N ILE A 24 -11.19 8.70 6.65
CA ILE A 24 -9.75 8.44 6.84
C ILE A 24 -9.60 7.11 7.56
N SER A 25 -9.17 6.09 6.82
CA SER A 25 -8.91 4.77 7.35
C SER A 25 -7.86 4.05 6.49
N SER A 26 -7.38 2.91 6.96
CA SER A 26 -6.43 2.08 6.24
C SER A 26 -7.10 1.38 5.06
N SER A 27 -6.47 1.45 3.90
CA SER A 27 -6.86 0.58 2.77
C SER A 27 -6.52 -0.86 3.08
N GLU A 28 -7.32 -1.79 2.57
CA GLU A 28 -7.09 -3.22 2.80
C GLU A 28 -7.64 -4.09 1.67
N PHE A 29 -6.98 -5.21 1.43
CA PHE A 29 -7.49 -6.29 0.58
C PHE A 29 -8.23 -7.32 1.43
N ASN A 30 -9.45 -7.67 1.01
CA ASN A 30 -10.24 -8.73 1.63
C ASN A 30 -10.28 -9.96 0.70
N PRO A 31 -9.58 -11.06 1.05
CA PRO A 31 -9.53 -12.25 0.21
C PRO A 31 -10.86 -13.01 0.13
N THR A 32 -11.76 -12.83 1.09
CA THR A 32 -13.08 -13.47 1.09
C THR A 32 -13.97 -12.91 -0.02
N THR A 33 -13.86 -11.62 -0.30
CA THR A 33 -14.69 -10.91 -1.28
C THR A 33 -13.92 -10.47 -2.52
N ASN A 34 -12.63 -10.76 -2.62
CA ASN A 34 -11.73 -10.27 -3.68
C ASN A 34 -11.81 -8.77 -3.87
N THR A 35 -11.91 -8.03 -2.78
CA THR A 35 -12.13 -6.59 -2.80
C THR A 35 -11.00 -5.85 -2.13
N ILE A 36 -10.47 -4.83 -2.81
CA ILE A 36 -9.61 -3.81 -2.21
C ILE A 36 -10.49 -2.62 -1.85
N LYS A 37 -10.59 -2.31 -0.57
CA LYS A 37 -11.19 -1.06 -0.12
C LYS A 37 -10.09 -0.02 -0.07
N TRP A 38 -10.14 0.94 -0.98
CA TRP A 38 -9.10 1.95 -1.15
C TRP A 38 -9.61 3.33 -0.74
N PHE A 39 -8.84 3.98 0.11
CA PHE A 39 -9.09 5.37 0.51
C PHE A 39 -8.20 6.27 -0.35
N SER A 40 -8.73 6.73 -1.46
CA SER A 40 -7.97 7.37 -2.55
C SER A 40 -7.37 8.73 -2.21
N ARG A 41 -7.68 9.27 -1.03
CA ARG A 41 -7.10 10.52 -0.53
C ARG A 41 -6.48 10.37 0.85
N VAL A 42 -6.09 9.17 1.22
CA VAL A 42 -5.41 8.88 2.49
C VAL A 42 -4.02 8.40 2.20
N GLY A 43 -3.04 9.18 2.65
CA GLY A 43 -1.62 8.83 2.64
C GLY A 43 -1.17 8.27 3.99
N LEU A 44 0.05 7.81 4.04
CA LEU A 44 0.67 7.25 5.25
C LEU A 44 2.06 7.84 5.44
N ILE A 45 2.35 8.31 6.65
CA ILE A 45 3.71 8.63 7.08
C ILE A 45 4.21 7.47 7.94
N THR A 46 5.27 6.81 7.50
CA THR A 46 5.87 5.70 8.24
C THR A 46 6.72 6.18 9.42
N ASP A 47 7.10 5.27 10.32
CA ASP A 47 8.00 5.61 11.43
C ASP A 47 9.39 6.08 10.96
N ASN A 48 9.80 5.71 9.75
CA ASN A 48 11.02 6.20 9.10
C ASN A 48 10.82 7.57 8.42
N LEU A 49 9.66 8.21 8.60
CA LEU A 49 9.27 9.48 7.97
C LEU A 49 9.13 9.39 6.44
N TYR A 50 9.00 8.20 5.88
CA TYR A 50 8.66 8.04 4.48
C TYR A 50 7.17 8.35 4.28
N GLU A 51 6.86 9.16 3.28
CA GLU A 51 5.49 9.52 2.93
C GLU A 51 5.00 8.68 1.75
N MET A 52 3.96 7.88 1.99
CA MET A 52 3.30 7.08 0.97
C MET A 52 2.07 7.81 0.44
N SER A 53 2.01 8.00 -0.87
CA SER A 53 0.79 8.49 -1.51
C SER A 53 -0.32 7.43 -1.48
N PRO A 54 -1.60 7.82 -1.64
CA PRO A 54 -2.69 6.84 -1.71
C PRO A 54 -2.50 5.78 -2.80
N VAL A 55 -1.92 6.13 -3.94
CA VAL A 55 -1.67 5.18 -5.02
C VAL A 55 -0.54 4.19 -4.69
N GLU A 56 0.45 4.58 -3.88
CA GLU A 56 1.46 3.65 -3.38
C GLU A 56 0.82 2.65 -2.40
N ILE A 57 -0.12 3.11 -1.59
CA ILE A 57 -0.90 2.24 -0.69
C ILE A 57 -1.77 1.28 -1.51
N LEU A 58 -2.42 1.75 -2.56
CA LEU A 58 -3.16 0.88 -3.48
C LEU A 58 -2.26 -0.20 -4.06
N ASN A 59 -1.04 0.15 -4.47
CA ASN A 59 -0.08 -0.82 -5.01
C ASN A 59 0.28 -1.92 -3.98
N HIS A 60 0.40 -1.56 -2.71
CA HIS A 60 0.60 -2.51 -1.62
C HIS A 60 -0.57 -3.51 -1.53
N GLU A 61 -1.81 -3.03 -1.58
CA GLU A 61 -3.00 -3.88 -1.53
C GLU A 61 -3.18 -4.74 -2.79
N VAL A 62 -2.78 -4.22 -3.95
CA VAL A 62 -2.77 -4.98 -5.21
C VAL A 62 -1.80 -6.15 -5.15
N ASP A 63 -0.66 -6.00 -4.49
CA ASP A 63 0.28 -7.12 -4.28
C ASP A 63 -0.36 -8.24 -3.44
N HIS A 64 -1.08 -7.89 -2.38
CA HIS A 64 -1.85 -8.88 -1.61
C HIS A 64 -2.89 -9.60 -2.48
N ALA A 65 -3.61 -8.86 -3.31
CA ALA A 65 -4.61 -9.44 -4.21
C ALA A 65 -3.97 -10.36 -5.26
N LEU A 66 -2.86 -9.96 -5.85
CA LEU A 66 -2.11 -10.75 -6.82
C LEU A 66 -1.54 -12.03 -6.19
N ARG A 67 -1.01 -11.95 -4.96
CA ARG A 67 -0.54 -13.11 -4.21
C ARG A 67 -1.69 -14.07 -3.91
N HIS A 68 -2.85 -13.54 -3.54
CA HIS A 68 -4.06 -14.35 -3.34
C HIS A 68 -4.48 -15.08 -4.62
N ASP A 69 -4.38 -14.41 -5.76
CA ASP A 69 -4.72 -14.99 -7.06
C ASP A 69 -3.75 -16.10 -7.48
N THR A 70 -2.46 -15.89 -7.27
CA THR A 70 -1.40 -16.79 -7.77
C THR A 70 -1.01 -17.89 -6.78
N ASN A 71 -1.10 -17.64 -5.49
CA ASN A 71 -0.72 -18.61 -4.45
C ASN A 71 -1.50 -18.38 -3.14
N PRO A 72 -2.82 -18.65 -3.14
CA PRO A 72 -3.69 -18.36 -1.99
C PRO A 72 -3.33 -19.16 -0.74
N ILE A 73 -2.82 -20.37 -0.91
CA ILE A 73 -2.45 -21.24 0.22
C ILE A 73 -1.27 -20.65 0.98
N GLN A 74 -0.21 -20.26 0.25
CA GLN A 74 0.97 -19.66 0.86
C GLN A 74 0.64 -18.30 1.47
N GLN A 75 -0.19 -17.48 0.81
CA GLN A 75 -0.63 -16.22 1.38
C GLN A 75 -1.33 -16.39 2.73
N ARG A 76 -2.20 -17.39 2.83
CA ARG A 76 -2.90 -17.68 4.09
C ARG A 76 -1.94 -18.13 5.18
N ILE A 77 -0.97 -18.99 4.85
CA ILE A 77 0.06 -19.43 5.80
C ILE A 77 0.88 -18.24 6.28
N ASP A 78 1.36 -17.40 5.37
CA ASP A 78 2.16 -16.22 5.70
C ASP A 78 1.36 -15.20 6.51
N GLY A 79 0.08 -15.00 6.19
CA GLY A 79 -0.82 -14.11 6.93
C GLY A 79 -1.12 -14.58 8.36
N GLN A 80 -0.98 -15.87 8.63
CA GLN A 80 -1.15 -16.47 9.96
C GLN A 80 0.17 -16.65 10.71
N THR A 81 1.30 -16.39 10.05
CA THR A 81 2.62 -16.51 10.65
C THR A 81 3.05 -15.17 11.19
N ASN A 82 3.07 -15.05 12.51
CA ASN A 82 3.39 -13.78 13.19
C ASN A 82 4.80 -13.30 12.87
N ASP A 83 4.93 -11.98 12.71
CA ASP A 83 6.21 -11.28 12.68
C ASP A 83 6.17 -10.14 13.69
N PRO A 84 7.17 -10.00 14.57
CA PRO A 84 7.13 -9.02 15.66
C PRO A 84 7.15 -7.56 15.20
N ASN A 85 7.61 -7.28 13.97
CA ASN A 85 7.70 -5.93 13.43
C ASN A 85 6.63 -5.64 12.37
N TYR A 86 6.27 -6.64 11.56
CA TYR A 86 5.40 -6.46 10.40
C TYR A 86 4.01 -7.09 10.55
N ASP A 87 3.60 -7.45 11.76
CA ASP A 87 2.38 -8.16 12.13
C ASP A 87 2.41 -9.62 11.67
N ASN A 88 2.67 -9.89 10.40
CA ASN A 88 2.78 -11.23 9.83
C ASN A 88 3.75 -11.29 8.65
N GLN A 89 4.05 -12.49 8.18
CA GLN A 89 5.02 -12.72 7.10
C GLN A 89 4.51 -12.20 5.74
N GLU A 90 3.22 -12.17 5.51
CA GLU A 90 2.65 -11.64 4.26
C GLU A 90 2.84 -10.12 4.18
N GLU A 91 2.59 -9.38 5.26
CA GLU A 91 2.88 -7.94 5.34
C GLU A 91 4.36 -7.66 5.15
N LYS A 92 5.22 -8.43 5.81
CA LYS A 92 6.67 -8.31 5.63
C LYS A 92 7.10 -8.50 4.18
N ARG A 93 6.53 -9.48 3.49
CA ARG A 93 6.83 -9.74 2.08
C ARG A 93 6.52 -8.54 1.20
N VAL A 94 5.34 -7.94 1.38
CA VAL A 94 4.90 -6.79 0.57
C VAL A 94 5.71 -5.55 0.91
N ILE A 95 5.91 -5.25 2.19
CA ILE A 95 6.67 -4.07 2.63
C ILE A 95 8.11 -4.13 2.15
N MET A 96 8.79 -5.25 2.33
CA MET A 96 10.18 -5.43 1.90
C MET A 96 10.34 -5.67 0.40
N GLY A 97 9.27 -6.00 -0.29
CA GLY A 97 9.23 -6.28 -1.72
C GLY A 97 8.69 -5.13 -2.54
N SER A 98 7.47 -5.26 -3.01
CA SER A 98 6.85 -4.31 -3.97
C SER A 98 6.70 -2.89 -3.44
N GLU A 99 6.46 -2.70 -2.15
CA GLU A 99 6.36 -1.37 -1.56
C GLU A 99 7.66 -0.58 -1.74
N GLN A 100 8.79 -1.17 -1.39
CA GLN A 100 10.11 -0.53 -1.54
C GLN A 100 10.52 -0.41 -3.01
N GLU A 101 10.22 -1.41 -3.82
CA GLU A 101 10.51 -1.38 -5.25
C GLU A 101 9.77 -0.21 -5.92
N THR A 102 8.50 -0.02 -5.59
CA THR A 102 7.69 1.10 -6.09
C THR A 102 8.30 2.44 -5.67
N ALA A 103 8.68 2.57 -4.40
CA ALA A 103 9.29 3.80 -3.89
C ALA A 103 10.61 4.13 -4.59
N ARG A 104 11.44 3.13 -4.90
CA ARG A 104 12.67 3.32 -5.66
C ARG A 104 12.39 3.72 -7.11
N LYS A 105 11.43 3.09 -7.76
CA LYS A 105 11.02 3.45 -9.14
C LYS A 105 10.48 4.87 -9.24
N LEU A 106 9.83 5.36 -8.19
CA LEU A 106 9.37 6.75 -8.09
C LEU A 106 10.50 7.75 -7.78
N GLY A 107 11.72 7.26 -7.54
CA GLY A 107 12.85 8.12 -7.18
C GLY A 107 12.80 8.65 -5.75
N LYS A 108 11.97 8.06 -4.88
CA LYS A 108 11.76 8.51 -3.49
C LYS A 108 12.69 7.82 -2.50
N LEU A 109 13.27 6.68 -2.87
CA LEU A 109 14.26 5.94 -2.08
C LEU A 109 15.49 5.60 -2.92
N ASN A 110 16.65 5.65 -2.30
CA ASN A 110 17.87 5.07 -2.85
C ASN A 110 17.98 3.57 -2.51
N THR A 111 19.06 2.90 -2.95
CA THR A 111 19.24 1.45 -2.78
C THR A 111 19.49 1.01 -1.34
N THR A 112 19.85 1.92 -0.42
CA THR A 112 20.16 1.64 0.98
C THR A 112 19.03 2.02 1.93
N GLU A 113 18.05 2.78 1.46
CA GLU A 113 16.91 3.23 2.26
C GLU A 113 15.75 2.25 2.16
N VAL A 114 14.89 2.26 3.18
CA VAL A 114 13.66 1.49 3.24
C VAL A 114 12.47 2.40 3.56
N THR A 115 11.28 2.03 3.11
CA THR A 115 10.05 2.78 3.42
C THR A 115 9.75 2.72 4.90
N ARG A 116 9.88 1.53 5.49
CA ARG A 116 9.63 1.30 6.92
C ARG A 116 10.23 -0.02 7.37
N ASN A 117 10.49 -0.10 8.70
CA ASN A 117 11.01 -1.30 9.38
C ASN A 117 9.92 -2.02 10.18
N ASN A 118 8.66 -1.60 10.06
CA ASN A 118 7.52 -2.16 10.74
C ASN A 118 6.25 -1.88 9.95
N HIS A 119 5.10 -2.32 10.45
CA HIS A 119 3.81 -2.10 9.81
C HIS A 119 3.09 -0.84 10.34
N ASN A 120 3.74 -0.03 11.14
CA ASN A 120 3.16 1.17 11.73
C ASN A 120 3.25 2.39 10.80
N GLY A 121 2.49 3.39 11.15
CA GLY A 121 2.49 4.69 10.48
C GLY A 121 1.29 5.52 10.91
N SER A 122 1.25 6.75 10.43
CA SER A 122 0.17 7.69 10.70
C SER A 122 -0.55 8.05 9.41
N LEU A 123 -1.86 7.90 9.40
CA LEU A 123 -2.70 8.26 8.27
C LEU A 123 -2.95 9.76 8.23
N TYR A 124 -3.03 10.31 7.04
CA TYR A 124 -3.39 11.71 6.82
C TYR A 124 -4.10 11.89 5.48
N GLU A 125 -4.87 12.98 5.36
CA GLU A 125 -5.60 13.28 4.14
C GLU A 125 -4.70 14.01 3.15
N THR A 126 -4.66 13.54 1.90
CA THR A 126 -3.87 14.15 0.82
C THR A 126 -4.76 14.99 -0.10
N THR A 127 -4.15 15.87 -0.89
CA THR A 127 -4.85 16.72 -1.86
C THR A 127 -5.29 15.96 -3.12
N SER A 128 -4.65 14.83 -3.42
CA SER A 128 -5.01 13.97 -4.55
C SER A 128 -4.54 12.52 -4.33
N PRO A 129 -5.02 11.56 -5.13
CA PRO A 129 -4.60 10.16 -5.02
C PRO A 129 -3.12 9.90 -5.29
N THR A 130 -2.45 10.77 -6.02
CA THR A 130 -1.06 10.56 -6.48
C THR A 130 -0.03 11.41 -5.75
N THR A 131 -0.45 12.26 -4.82
CA THR A 131 0.43 13.16 -4.07
C THR A 131 0.58 12.71 -2.62
N THR A 132 1.67 13.16 -2.00
CA THR A 132 1.88 13.08 -0.54
C THR A 132 1.60 14.41 0.16
N GLU A 133 1.12 15.42 -0.59
CA GLU A 133 0.80 16.71 -0.03
C GLU A 133 -0.36 16.61 0.96
N ASP A 134 -0.11 17.07 2.20
CA ASP A 134 -1.13 17.11 3.26
C ASP A 134 -2.17 18.18 2.93
N LYS A 135 -3.41 17.77 2.81
CA LYS A 135 -4.56 18.65 2.54
C LYS A 135 -4.70 19.79 3.53
N TRP A 136 -4.27 19.56 4.77
CA TRP A 136 -4.41 20.50 5.88
C TRP A 136 -3.12 21.28 6.19
N SER A 137 -2.04 21.07 5.39
CA SER A 137 -0.83 21.86 5.56
C SER A 137 -1.11 23.33 5.21
N CYS A 138 -0.88 24.23 6.18
CA CYS A 138 -0.89 25.68 5.93
C CYS A 138 0.37 26.01 5.13
N THR A 139 0.25 26.23 3.82
CA THR A 139 1.27 26.99 3.09
C THR A 139 1.23 28.42 3.63
N PRO A 140 2.36 28.98 4.13
CA PRO A 140 2.39 30.39 4.46
C PRO A 140 1.99 31.18 3.22
N SER A 141 0.90 31.95 3.28
CA SER A 141 0.58 32.90 2.24
C SER A 141 1.70 33.93 2.23
N ASN A 142 2.43 33.99 1.14
CA ASN A 142 3.35 35.08 0.89
C ASN A 142 2.51 36.38 0.70
N TYR A 143 2.45 37.15 1.73
CA TYR A 143 1.99 38.55 1.64
C TYR A 143 3.15 39.42 1.21
#